data_f0e8f38091b67e3dd905f2aad59d0940
#
_entry.id   f0e8f38091b67e3dd905f2aad59d0940
#
_cell.length_a   1.000
_cell.length_b   1.000
_cell.length_c   1.000
_cell.angle_alpha   90.00
_cell.angle_beta   90.00
_cell.angle_gamma   90.00
#
_symmetry.space_group_name_H-M   'P 1'
#
loop_
_entity.id
_entity.type
_entity.pdbx_description
1 polymer ?
#
loop_
_entity_poly.entity_id
_entity_poly.type
_entity_poly.pdbx_seq_one_letter_code
_entity_poly.pdbx_strand_id
1 'polypeptide(L)'
;MEQSLRQYIDFKNGKTIKPSNNDIVIFMIDIDNFKAVNDKYGHNAGDLVLKQLASRMQKVFRQSDYLVRWGGEEFIGIARFIDKKDSPMLAQRMLEAINKDKFSMSESKSQYQTCSIGYVSYPVALLNQNNQYWHSFISLADACLYAAKYSGKNSWVGMHDILDPNLELHNLTPERVGQWHEQNKIQILSSFTDVNSIKWSSD
;
A
#
# COMPACT_ATOMS: atom_id res chain seq x y z
N MET A 1 20.17 4.18 -7.72
CA MET A 1 19.21 4.99 -8.51
C MET A 1 19.66 5.14 -9.98
N GLU A 2 20.87 5.66 -10.22
CA GLU A 2 21.40 5.89 -11.58
C GLU A 2 21.50 4.61 -12.44
N GLN A 3 21.90 3.49 -11.84
CA GLN A 3 22.06 2.22 -12.54
C GLN A 3 20.73 1.63 -13.04
N SER A 4 19.66 1.68 -12.21
CA SER A 4 18.33 1.21 -12.59
C SER A 4 17.69 2.09 -13.67
N LEU A 5 17.92 3.41 -13.61
CA LEU A 5 17.45 4.35 -14.61
C LEU A 5 18.17 4.12 -15.97
N ARG A 6 19.48 3.87 -15.94
CA ARG A 6 20.25 3.54 -17.16
C ARG A 6 19.77 2.24 -17.79
N GLN A 7 19.56 1.19 -16.99
CA GLN A 7 19.00 -0.09 -17.48
C GLN A 7 17.64 0.10 -18.15
N TYR A 8 16.78 0.95 -17.58
CA TYR A 8 15.48 1.26 -18.17
C TYR A 8 15.58 2.01 -19.50
N ILE A 9 16.48 3.01 -19.59
CA ILE A 9 16.74 3.76 -20.83
C ILE A 9 17.28 2.81 -21.90
N ASP A 10 18.21 1.93 -21.54
CA ASP A 10 18.80 0.95 -22.47
C ASP A 10 17.74 -0.05 -22.96
N PHE A 11 16.83 -0.50 -22.10
CA PHE A 11 15.67 -1.33 -22.48
C PHE A 11 14.77 -0.60 -23.49
N LYS A 12 14.38 0.66 -23.24
CA LYS A 12 13.59 1.47 -24.19
C LYS A 12 14.29 1.65 -25.54
N ASN A 13 15.60 1.69 -25.55
CA ASN A 13 16.41 1.80 -26.76
C ASN A 13 16.67 0.43 -27.44
N GLY A 14 16.02 -0.65 -26.98
CA GLY A 14 16.14 -2.00 -27.55
C GLY A 14 17.49 -2.67 -27.29
N LYS A 15 18.28 -2.17 -26.33
CA LYS A 15 19.64 -2.65 -26.08
C LYS A 15 19.75 -3.79 -25.07
N THR A 16 18.74 -3.96 -24.20
CA THR A 16 18.78 -4.95 -23.10
C THR A 16 17.43 -5.57 -22.80
N ILE A 17 17.44 -6.70 -22.07
CA ILE A 17 16.23 -7.31 -21.50
C ILE A 17 15.62 -6.34 -20.47
N LYS A 18 14.28 -6.29 -20.38
CA LYS A 18 13.56 -5.48 -19.39
C LYS A 18 14.16 -5.72 -17.99
N PRO A 19 14.61 -4.66 -17.29
CA PRO A 19 15.12 -4.82 -15.94
C PRO A 19 14.04 -5.42 -15.03
N SER A 20 14.41 -6.37 -14.16
CA SER A 20 13.49 -7.02 -13.23
C SER A 20 12.92 -6.07 -12.16
N ASN A 21 13.62 -4.96 -11.86
CA ASN A 21 13.28 -4.04 -10.77
C ASN A 21 12.80 -2.69 -11.32
N ASN A 22 11.69 -2.70 -12.07
CA ASN A 22 11.19 -1.49 -12.75
C ASN A 22 9.78 -1.12 -12.33
N ASP A 23 9.25 -1.74 -11.30
CA ASP A 23 7.90 -1.45 -10.87
C ASP A 23 7.91 -0.34 -9.80
N ILE A 24 6.78 0.35 -9.71
CA ILE A 24 6.43 1.22 -8.58
C ILE A 24 5.32 0.52 -7.83
N VAL A 25 5.43 0.52 -6.50
CA VAL A 25 4.35 0.05 -5.64
C VAL A 25 3.87 1.20 -4.79
N ILE A 26 2.57 1.45 -4.87
CA ILE A 26 1.88 2.47 -4.07
C ILE A 26 1.17 1.76 -2.94
N PHE A 27 1.44 2.20 -1.71
CA PHE A 27 0.83 1.72 -0.49
C PHE A 27 -0.05 2.82 0.10
N MET A 28 -1.32 2.53 0.36
CA MET A 28 -2.19 3.31 1.24
C MET A 28 -2.19 2.62 2.61
N ILE A 29 -1.91 3.38 3.66
CA ILE A 29 -1.70 2.87 5.01
C ILE A 29 -2.54 3.70 5.97
N ASP A 30 -3.30 3.06 6.84
CA ASP A 30 -4.16 3.73 7.80
C ASP A 30 -4.07 3.06 9.17
N ILE A 31 -4.03 3.87 10.24
CA ILE A 31 -3.96 3.38 11.62
C ILE A 31 -5.33 2.88 12.05
N ASP A 32 -5.41 1.62 12.40
CA ASP A 32 -6.65 1.01 12.85
C ASP A 32 -7.17 1.65 14.14
N ASN A 33 -8.45 2.04 14.15
CA ASN A 33 -9.13 2.62 15.30
C ASN A 33 -8.46 3.88 15.90
N PHE A 34 -7.79 4.69 15.07
CA PHE A 34 -7.07 5.88 15.52
C PHE A 34 -7.97 6.89 16.26
N LYS A 35 -9.22 7.03 15.83
CA LYS A 35 -10.19 7.86 16.56
C LYS A 35 -10.32 7.43 18.03
N ALA A 36 -10.34 6.15 18.33
CA ALA A 36 -10.43 5.66 19.71
C ALA A 36 -9.19 6.03 20.54
N VAL A 37 -8.02 6.17 19.92
CA VAL A 37 -6.82 6.71 20.60
C VAL A 37 -7.04 8.16 20.99
N ASN A 38 -7.51 9.00 20.05
CA ASN A 38 -7.79 10.41 20.30
C ASN A 38 -8.87 10.59 21.38
N ASP A 39 -9.94 9.83 21.27
CA ASP A 39 -11.07 9.93 22.24
C ASP A 39 -10.63 9.51 23.65
N LYS A 40 -9.76 8.51 23.79
CA LYS A 40 -9.31 7.97 25.07
C LYS A 40 -8.15 8.72 25.71
N TYR A 41 -7.20 9.18 24.89
CA TYR A 41 -5.91 9.73 25.37
C TYR A 41 -5.67 11.16 24.94
N GLY A 42 -6.56 11.75 24.14
CA GLY A 42 -6.46 13.11 23.62
C GLY A 42 -5.60 13.21 22.35
N HIS A 43 -5.76 14.31 21.63
CA HIS A 43 -5.08 14.56 20.34
C HIS A 43 -3.54 14.55 20.45
N ASN A 44 -2.97 14.99 21.58
CA ASN A 44 -1.53 14.92 21.80
C ASN A 44 -0.99 13.48 21.76
N ALA A 45 -1.75 12.52 22.29
CA ALA A 45 -1.41 11.10 22.21
C ALA A 45 -1.50 10.58 20.77
N GLY A 46 -2.53 11.00 20.03
CA GLY A 46 -2.65 10.71 18.59
C GLY A 46 -1.45 11.22 17.81
N ASP A 47 -1.01 12.45 18.06
CA ASP A 47 0.18 13.00 17.42
C ASP A 47 1.46 12.21 17.73
N LEU A 48 1.60 11.72 18.96
CA LEU A 48 2.70 10.84 19.34
C LEU A 48 2.64 9.50 18.57
N VAL A 49 1.46 8.93 18.41
CA VAL A 49 1.26 7.69 17.63
C VAL A 49 1.64 7.92 16.17
N LEU A 50 1.18 8.99 15.53
CA LEU A 50 1.51 9.34 14.15
C LEU A 50 3.01 9.49 13.92
N LYS A 51 3.71 10.19 14.83
CA LYS A 51 5.18 10.36 14.77
C LYS A 51 5.91 9.03 14.90
N GLN A 52 5.49 8.18 15.82
CA GLN A 52 6.08 6.86 16.03
C GLN A 52 5.83 5.95 14.84
N LEU A 53 4.61 5.95 14.27
CA LEU A 53 4.29 5.19 13.06
C LEU A 53 5.19 5.64 11.90
N ALA A 54 5.26 6.94 11.62
CA ALA A 54 6.13 7.48 10.58
C ALA A 54 7.59 7.03 10.77
N SER A 55 8.12 7.09 12.01
CA SER A 55 9.47 6.65 12.33
C SER A 55 9.69 5.15 12.09
N ARG A 56 8.70 4.30 12.42
CA ARG A 56 8.77 2.86 12.17
C ARG A 56 8.73 2.54 10.68
N MET A 57 7.84 3.21 9.93
CA MET A 57 7.72 3.06 8.48
C MET A 57 8.98 3.50 7.74
N GLN A 58 9.60 4.62 8.13
CA GLN A 58 10.85 5.11 7.54
C GLN A 58 11.99 4.07 7.61
N LYS A 59 11.99 3.18 8.62
CA LYS A 59 12.99 2.10 8.73
C LYS A 59 12.72 0.93 7.77
N VAL A 60 11.50 0.81 7.26
CA VAL A 60 11.11 -0.22 6.30
C VAL A 60 11.40 0.23 4.87
N PHE A 61 11.13 1.50 4.55
CA PHE A 61 11.38 2.10 3.26
C PHE A 61 12.87 2.41 3.05
N ARG A 62 13.31 2.36 1.81
CA ARG A 62 14.66 2.75 1.38
C ARG A 62 14.73 4.27 1.27
N GLN A 63 15.94 4.82 1.29
CA GLN A 63 16.16 6.26 1.06
C GLN A 63 15.63 6.75 -0.31
N SER A 64 15.52 5.85 -1.28
CA SER A 64 14.95 6.12 -2.61
C SER A 64 13.43 6.18 -2.63
N ASP A 65 12.75 5.70 -1.59
CA ASP A 65 11.31 5.59 -1.54
C ASP A 65 10.70 6.84 -0.91
N TYR A 66 9.41 7.02 -1.05
CA TYR A 66 8.70 8.12 -0.42
C TYR A 66 7.72 7.60 0.64
N LEU A 67 7.64 8.33 1.74
CA LEU A 67 6.59 8.19 2.75
C LEU A 67 6.00 9.56 3.02
N VAL A 68 4.71 9.72 2.79
CA VAL A 68 3.99 10.98 2.92
C VAL A 68 2.77 10.75 3.81
N ARG A 69 2.54 11.63 4.78
CA ARG A 69 1.26 11.68 5.49
C ARG A 69 0.24 12.34 4.56
N TRP A 70 -0.75 11.57 4.14
CA TRP A 70 -1.74 12.00 3.15
C TRP A 70 -2.84 12.85 3.77
N GLY A 71 -3.30 12.48 4.97
CA GLY A 71 -4.28 13.23 5.77
C GLY A 71 -4.67 12.46 7.03
N GLY A 72 -5.09 13.14 8.09
CA GLY A 72 -5.55 12.47 9.31
C GLY A 72 -4.58 11.39 9.82
N GLU A 73 -5.01 10.14 9.78
CA GLU A 73 -4.25 8.94 10.13
C GLU A 73 -3.70 8.17 8.92
N GLU A 74 -3.84 8.71 7.72
CA GLU A 74 -3.48 8.05 6.48
C GLU A 74 -2.09 8.43 5.98
N PHE A 75 -1.36 7.45 5.47
CA PHE A 75 -0.04 7.60 4.86
C PHE A 75 -0.02 6.97 3.47
N ILE A 76 0.74 7.58 2.57
CA ILE A 76 1.10 7.00 1.27
C ILE A 76 2.58 6.64 1.30
N GLY A 77 2.88 5.38 1.02
CA GLY A 77 4.22 4.88 0.74
C GLY A 77 4.39 4.64 -0.78
N ILE A 78 5.53 5.04 -1.33
CA ILE A 78 5.84 4.78 -2.74
C ILE A 78 7.21 4.11 -2.80
N ALA A 79 7.23 2.80 -3.04
CA ALA A 79 8.44 2.04 -3.28
C ALA A 79 8.75 2.07 -4.79
N ARG A 80 9.98 2.51 -5.13
CA ARG A 80 10.42 2.67 -6.52
C ARG A 80 11.49 1.67 -6.89
N PHE A 81 11.51 1.28 -8.17
CA PHE A 81 12.51 0.36 -8.70
C PHE A 81 12.56 -0.96 -7.91
N ILE A 82 11.37 -1.49 -7.64
CA ILE A 82 11.15 -2.76 -6.95
C ILE A 82 10.69 -3.82 -7.95
N ASP A 83 11.00 -5.09 -7.70
CA ASP A 83 10.27 -6.18 -8.36
C ASP A 83 8.91 -6.31 -7.68
N LYS A 84 7.82 -6.29 -8.46
CA LYS A 84 6.46 -6.44 -7.91
C LYS A 84 6.30 -7.70 -7.02
N LYS A 85 7.10 -8.74 -7.25
CA LYS A 85 7.12 -9.96 -6.43
C LYS A 85 7.50 -9.69 -4.97
N ASP A 86 8.24 -8.61 -4.71
CA ASP A 86 8.66 -8.22 -3.36
C ASP A 86 7.58 -7.37 -2.63
N SER A 87 6.51 -6.96 -3.32
CA SER A 87 5.46 -6.11 -2.74
C SER A 87 4.77 -6.74 -1.53
N PRO A 88 4.38 -8.05 -1.56
CA PRO A 88 3.77 -8.71 -0.39
C PRO A 88 4.71 -8.74 0.81
N MET A 89 6.00 -9.02 0.59
CA MET A 89 7.00 -9.03 1.65
C MET A 89 7.19 -7.63 2.24
N LEU A 90 7.16 -6.57 1.42
CA LEU A 90 7.28 -5.20 1.90
C LEU A 90 6.05 -4.80 2.73
N ALA A 91 4.83 -5.15 2.27
CA ALA A 91 3.59 -4.95 3.02
C ALA A 91 3.63 -5.68 4.38
N GLN A 92 4.07 -6.93 4.38
CA GLN A 92 4.21 -7.74 5.60
C GLN A 92 5.21 -7.11 6.58
N ARG A 93 6.38 -6.67 6.11
CA ARG A 93 7.37 -5.99 6.94
C ARG A 93 6.85 -4.69 7.56
N MET A 94 5.98 -3.96 6.86
CA MET A 94 5.33 -2.78 7.42
C MET A 94 4.40 -3.15 8.57
N LEU A 95 3.54 -4.16 8.42
CA LEU A 95 2.70 -4.65 9.52
C LEU A 95 3.53 -5.08 10.73
N GLU A 96 4.59 -5.87 10.49
CA GLU A 96 5.48 -6.34 11.56
C GLU A 96 6.16 -5.19 12.29
N ALA A 97 6.66 -4.18 11.57
CA ALA A 97 7.30 -3.01 12.17
C ALA A 97 6.32 -2.19 13.04
N ILE A 98 5.04 -2.15 12.67
CA ILE A 98 4.00 -1.47 13.46
C ILE A 98 3.63 -2.30 14.69
N ASN A 99 3.43 -3.61 14.52
CA ASN A 99 2.91 -4.49 15.57
C ASN A 99 3.97 -4.88 16.61
N LYS A 100 5.27 -4.72 16.30
CA LYS A 100 6.38 -5.20 17.13
C LYS A 100 6.36 -4.65 18.55
N ASP A 101 6.19 -3.35 18.68
CA ASP A 101 6.33 -2.66 19.96
C ASP A 101 5.10 -1.78 20.25
N LYS A 102 4.79 -1.60 21.54
CA LYS A 102 3.75 -0.66 21.96
C LYS A 102 4.08 0.76 21.51
N PHE A 103 3.04 1.52 21.25
CA PHE A 103 3.12 2.97 21.04
C PHE A 103 3.01 3.69 22.38
N SER A 104 3.88 4.68 22.61
CA SER A 104 3.78 5.58 23.75
C SER A 104 2.63 6.56 23.52
N MET A 105 1.72 6.65 24.47
CA MET A 105 0.62 7.62 24.48
C MET A 105 0.93 8.80 25.40
N SER A 106 1.78 8.58 26.43
CA SER A 106 2.35 9.55 27.34
C SER A 106 3.58 8.94 28.01
N GLU A 107 4.23 9.63 28.94
CA GLU A 107 5.37 9.13 29.71
C GLU A 107 5.07 7.81 30.44
N SER A 108 3.81 7.59 30.89
CA SER A 108 3.43 6.45 31.70
C SER A 108 2.45 5.50 31.01
N LYS A 109 1.96 5.82 29.78
CA LYS A 109 0.93 5.02 29.09
C LYS A 109 1.41 4.57 27.72
N SER A 110 1.21 3.29 27.45
CA SER A 110 1.51 2.71 26.12
C SER A 110 0.49 1.62 25.78
N GLN A 111 0.19 1.45 24.48
CA GLN A 111 -0.64 0.35 23.99
C GLN A 111 -0.20 -0.08 22.59
N TYR A 112 -0.61 -1.29 22.20
CA TYR A 112 -0.45 -1.76 20.82
C TYR A 112 -1.39 -1.00 19.89
N GLN A 113 -0.89 -0.66 18.71
CA GLN A 113 -1.66 -0.15 17.60
C GLN A 113 -1.37 -1.02 16.39
N THR A 114 -2.36 -1.18 15.55
CA THR A 114 -2.25 -1.88 14.27
C THR A 114 -2.53 -0.91 13.13
N CYS A 115 -2.24 -1.34 11.92
CA CYS A 115 -2.62 -0.63 10.71
C CYS A 115 -3.19 -1.59 9.68
N SER A 116 -3.96 -1.06 8.77
CA SER A 116 -4.38 -1.74 7.55
C SER A 116 -3.65 -1.14 6.35
N ILE A 117 -3.32 -1.96 5.37
CA ILE A 117 -2.54 -1.56 4.20
C ILE A 117 -3.24 -2.03 2.93
N GLY A 118 -3.44 -1.11 1.99
CA GLY A 118 -3.78 -1.44 0.61
C GLY A 118 -2.59 -1.16 -0.29
N TYR A 119 -2.28 -2.01 -1.28
CA TYR A 119 -1.26 -1.67 -2.26
C TYR A 119 -1.65 -2.03 -3.69
N VAL A 120 -1.01 -1.36 -4.62
CA VAL A 120 -1.05 -1.67 -6.04
C VAL A 120 0.35 -1.67 -6.63
N SER A 121 0.68 -2.71 -7.40
CA SER A 121 1.93 -2.80 -8.14
C SER A 121 1.75 -2.27 -9.55
N TYR A 122 2.62 -1.39 -9.99
CA TYR A 122 2.53 -0.72 -11.28
C TYR A 122 3.82 -0.78 -12.08
N PRO A 123 3.80 -1.29 -13.31
CA PRO A 123 4.96 -1.27 -14.19
C PRO A 123 5.30 0.17 -14.62
N VAL A 124 6.52 0.65 -14.34
CA VAL A 124 6.99 2.01 -14.74
C VAL A 124 6.84 2.24 -16.24
N ALA A 125 6.89 1.18 -17.05
CA ALA A 125 6.70 1.27 -18.49
C ALA A 125 5.36 1.92 -18.91
N LEU A 126 4.31 1.82 -18.08
CA LEU A 126 3.00 2.39 -18.34
C LEU A 126 2.87 3.86 -17.89
N LEU A 127 3.72 4.35 -16.98
CA LEU A 127 3.71 5.76 -16.52
C LEU A 127 3.92 6.77 -17.65
N ASN A 128 4.60 6.36 -18.71
CA ASN A 128 4.94 7.26 -19.82
C ASN A 128 3.84 7.40 -20.87
N GLN A 129 2.74 6.68 -20.74
CA GLN A 129 1.68 6.71 -21.75
C GLN A 129 0.59 7.75 -21.49
N ASN A 130 0.28 8.09 -20.23
CA ASN A 130 -0.61 9.19 -19.86
C ASN A 130 -0.54 9.45 -18.35
N ASN A 131 -0.38 10.71 -17.93
CA ASN A 131 -0.49 11.15 -16.52
C ASN A 131 -1.88 10.89 -15.89
N GLN A 132 -2.86 10.42 -16.66
CA GLN A 132 -4.22 10.15 -16.21
C GLN A 132 -4.34 8.95 -15.27
N TYR A 133 -3.40 7.99 -15.32
CA TYR A 133 -3.51 6.76 -14.54
C TYR A 133 -3.06 6.89 -13.07
N TRP A 134 -2.34 7.95 -12.70
CA TRP A 134 -1.84 8.11 -11.33
C TRP A 134 -2.96 8.09 -10.28
N HIS A 135 -4.02 8.87 -10.52
CA HIS A 135 -5.19 8.90 -9.64
C HIS A 135 -5.88 7.53 -9.53
N SER A 136 -5.97 6.81 -10.65
CA SER A 136 -6.56 5.47 -10.66
C SER A 136 -5.77 4.49 -9.79
N PHE A 137 -4.44 4.58 -9.77
CA PHE A 137 -3.62 3.70 -8.92
C PHE A 137 -3.74 4.02 -7.43
N ILE A 138 -3.84 5.30 -7.07
CA ILE A 138 -4.16 5.69 -5.69
C ILE A 138 -5.53 5.13 -5.30
N SER A 139 -6.55 5.29 -6.14
CA SER A 139 -7.89 4.77 -5.87
C SER A 139 -7.93 3.24 -5.79
N LEU A 140 -7.10 2.53 -6.57
CA LEU A 140 -6.97 1.07 -6.46
C LEU A 140 -6.30 0.65 -5.15
N ALA A 141 -5.25 1.35 -4.72
CA ALA A 141 -4.62 1.09 -3.43
C ALA A 141 -5.58 1.40 -2.27
N ASP A 142 -6.39 2.45 -2.39
CA ASP A 142 -7.43 2.80 -1.42
C ASP A 142 -8.54 1.73 -1.35
N ALA A 143 -9.00 1.22 -2.49
CA ALA A 143 -9.95 0.10 -2.52
C ALA A 143 -9.39 -1.16 -1.85
N CYS A 144 -8.10 -1.46 -2.03
CA CYS A 144 -7.43 -2.54 -1.33
C CYS A 144 -7.31 -2.26 0.18
N LEU A 145 -7.03 -1.02 0.59
CA LEU A 145 -7.03 -0.61 2.00
C LEU A 145 -8.41 -0.78 2.64
N TYR A 146 -9.45 -0.35 1.93
CA TYR A 146 -10.84 -0.57 2.36
C TYR A 146 -11.09 -2.06 2.61
N ALA A 147 -10.75 -2.91 1.65
CA ALA A 147 -10.91 -4.35 1.77
C ALA A 147 -10.14 -4.92 2.99
N ALA A 148 -8.91 -4.49 3.26
CA ALA A 148 -8.15 -4.88 4.44
C ALA A 148 -8.86 -4.47 5.74
N LYS A 149 -9.40 -3.24 5.82
CA LYS A 149 -10.15 -2.74 6.99
C LYS A 149 -11.42 -3.54 7.25
N TYR A 150 -12.20 -3.85 6.22
CA TYR A 150 -13.48 -4.56 6.36
C TYR A 150 -13.32 -6.07 6.53
N SER A 151 -12.19 -6.64 6.14
CA SER A 151 -11.88 -8.06 6.34
C SER A 151 -11.27 -8.40 7.70
N GLY A 152 -11.14 -7.40 8.60
CA GLY A 152 -10.70 -7.67 9.99
C GLY A 152 -9.60 -6.75 10.50
N LYS A 153 -9.11 -5.82 9.69
CA LYS A 153 -8.00 -4.90 10.03
C LYS A 153 -6.67 -5.65 10.28
N ASN A 154 -5.64 -4.93 10.71
CA ASN A 154 -4.31 -5.50 11.00
C ASN A 154 -3.83 -6.45 9.89
N SER A 155 -3.98 -6.03 8.66
CA SER A 155 -3.80 -6.85 7.47
C SER A 155 -3.40 -6.01 6.26
N TRP A 156 -3.00 -6.68 5.21
CA TRP A 156 -2.81 -6.03 3.92
C TRP A 156 -3.55 -6.78 2.80
N VAL A 157 -4.03 -6.01 1.82
CA VAL A 157 -4.59 -6.49 0.56
C VAL A 157 -3.87 -5.75 -0.56
N GLY A 158 -3.50 -6.43 -1.63
CA GLY A 158 -2.78 -5.82 -2.74
C GLY A 158 -3.23 -6.30 -4.10
N MET A 159 -3.43 -5.38 -5.02
CA MET A 159 -3.58 -5.70 -6.43
C MET A 159 -2.19 -5.88 -7.05
N HIS A 160 -1.84 -7.15 -7.32
CA HIS A 160 -0.52 -7.56 -7.76
C HIS A 160 -0.35 -7.45 -9.26
N ASP A 161 -1.39 -7.77 -10.03
CA ASP A 161 -1.36 -7.73 -11.48
C ASP A 161 -2.73 -7.41 -12.08
N ILE A 162 -2.71 -6.85 -13.29
CA ILE A 162 -3.88 -6.70 -14.17
C ILE A 162 -3.77 -7.79 -15.22
N LEU A 163 -4.74 -8.70 -15.24
CA LEU A 163 -4.77 -9.85 -16.14
C LEU A 163 -5.53 -9.55 -17.44
N ASP A 164 -6.54 -8.66 -17.36
CA ASP A 164 -7.30 -8.20 -18.52
C ASP A 164 -6.69 -6.89 -19.06
N PRO A 165 -6.04 -6.89 -20.24
CA PRO A 165 -5.41 -5.69 -20.80
C PRO A 165 -6.42 -4.61 -21.21
N ASN A 166 -7.70 -4.94 -21.31
CA ASN A 166 -8.78 -4.00 -21.66
C ASN A 166 -9.51 -3.44 -20.44
N LEU A 167 -8.96 -3.65 -19.23
CA LEU A 167 -9.57 -3.18 -18.01
C LEU A 167 -9.56 -1.65 -17.94
N GLU A 168 -10.75 -1.07 -17.86
CA GLU A 168 -10.92 0.38 -17.77
C GLU A 168 -10.80 0.86 -16.33
N LEU A 169 -9.72 1.61 -16.04
CA LEU A 169 -9.37 2.11 -14.71
C LEU A 169 -10.06 3.45 -14.38
N HIS A 170 -11.39 3.49 -14.48
CA HIS A 170 -12.20 4.65 -14.08
C HIS A 170 -13.35 4.23 -13.16
N ASN A 171 -13.92 5.18 -12.41
CA ASN A 171 -15.00 4.93 -11.44
C ASN A 171 -14.70 3.77 -10.50
N LEU A 172 -13.53 3.83 -9.88
CA LEU A 172 -13.01 2.78 -9.02
C LEU A 172 -13.68 2.82 -7.65
N THR A 173 -14.36 1.72 -7.31
CA THR A 173 -14.90 1.47 -5.97
C THR A 173 -14.39 0.13 -5.47
N PRO A 174 -14.38 -0.12 -4.15
CA PRO A 174 -14.01 -1.43 -3.62
C PRO A 174 -14.81 -2.57 -4.22
N GLU A 175 -16.13 -2.42 -4.36
CA GLU A 175 -17.03 -3.43 -4.94
C GLU A 175 -16.64 -3.76 -6.39
N ARG A 176 -16.29 -2.76 -7.18
CA ARG A 176 -15.85 -2.97 -8.57
C ARG A 176 -14.53 -3.72 -8.63
N VAL A 177 -13.60 -3.42 -7.74
CA VAL A 177 -12.33 -4.16 -7.64
C VAL A 177 -12.58 -5.60 -7.21
N GLY A 178 -13.50 -5.83 -6.26
CA GLY A 178 -13.95 -7.16 -5.86
C GLY A 178 -14.53 -7.97 -7.03
N GLN A 179 -15.41 -7.36 -7.83
CA GLN A 179 -15.97 -8.00 -9.04
C GLN A 179 -14.88 -8.36 -10.06
N TRP A 180 -13.86 -7.52 -10.23
CA TRP A 180 -12.73 -7.85 -11.12
C TRP A 180 -11.91 -9.03 -10.60
N HIS A 181 -11.75 -9.14 -9.29
CA HIS A 181 -11.10 -10.29 -8.67
C HIS A 181 -11.91 -11.58 -8.90
N GLU A 182 -13.20 -11.58 -8.64
CA GLU A 182 -14.12 -12.71 -8.89
C GLU A 182 -14.13 -13.14 -10.37
N GLN A 183 -14.03 -12.18 -11.29
CA GLN A 183 -13.96 -12.41 -12.73
C GLN A 183 -12.56 -12.79 -13.24
N ASN A 184 -11.56 -12.95 -12.36
CA ASN A 184 -10.17 -13.23 -12.72
C ASN A 184 -9.55 -12.19 -13.68
N LYS A 185 -9.96 -10.92 -13.59
CA LYS A 185 -9.41 -9.82 -14.38
C LYS A 185 -8.17 -9.19 -13.73
N ILE A 186 -8.03 -9.37 -12.44
CA ILE A 186 -6.90 -8.90 -11.64
C ILE A 186 -6.41 -10.00 -10.71
N GLN A 187 -5.14 -9.93 -10.32
CA GLN A 187 -4.57 -10.78 -9.30
C GLN A 187 -4.52 -10.03 -7.97
N ILE A 188 -5.20 -10.55 -6.96
CA ILE A 188 -5.14 -10.05 -5.58
C ILE A 188 -4.26 -10.98 -4.75
N LEU A 189 -3.42 -10.38 -3.91
CA LEU A 189 -2.67 -11.04 -2.85
C LEU A 189 -3.05 -10.39 -1.51
N SER A 190 -2.95 -11.14 -0.43
CA SER A 190 -3.28 -10.62 0.90
C SER A 190 -2.54 -11.35 2.02
N SER A 191 -2.57 -10.78 3.22
CA SER A 191 -2.13 -11.43 4.44
C SER A 191 -3.15 -12.45 4.99
N PHE A 192 -4.35 -12.52 4.41
CA PHE A 192 -5.37 -13.51 4.78
C PHE A 192 -5.02 -14.89 4.21
N THR A 193 -5.35 -15.94 4.96
CA THR A 193 -5.12 -17.33 4.52
C THR A 193 -5.96 -17.68 3.30
N ASP A 194 -7.18 -17.14 3.21
CA ASP A 194 -8.08 -17.29 2.07
C ASP A 194 -8.38 -15.92 1.44
N VAL A 195 -7.91 -15.72 0.22
CA VAL A 195 -8.12 -14.49 -0.54
C VAL A 195 -9.62 -14.29 -0.90
N ASN A 196 -10.39 -15.37 -1.00
CA ASN A 196 -11.83 -15.28 -1.28
C ASN A 196 -12.65 -14.82 -0.05
N SER A 197 -12.05 -14.80 1.15
CA SER A 197 -12.70 -14.26 2.35
C SER A 197 -12.62 -12.74 2.46
N ILE A 198 -11.97 -12.07 1.51
CA ILE A 198 -11.83 -10.61 1.49
C ILE A 198 -13.19 -9.96 1.23
N LYS A 199 -13.57 -9.02 2.10
CA LYS A 199 -14.80 -8.24 1.98
C LYS A 199 -14.52 -6.94 1.22
N TRP A 200 -15.22 -6.76 0.12
CA TRP A 200 -15.12 -5.59 -0.75
C TRP A 200 -16.30 -4.61 -0.57
N SER A 201 -17.26 -4.94 0.28
CA SER A 201 -18.40 -4.11 0.66
C SER A 201 -18.64 -4.17 2.16
N SER A 202 -19.42 -3.23 2.65
CA SER A 202 -19.79 -3.12 4.07
C SER A 202 -20.97 -4.00 4.50
N ASP A 203 -21.44 -4.88 3.62
CA ASP A 203 -22.59 -5.77 3.88
C ASP A 203 -22.18 -7.05 4.60
#